data_9e23f6ed518bb8a47741ab8ac652ddb3
#
_entry.id   9e23f6ed518bb8a47741ab8ac652ddb3
#
_cell.length_a   1.000
_cell.length_b   1.000
_cell.length_c   1.000
_cell.angle_alpha   90.00
_cell.angle_beta   90.00
_cell.angle_gamma   90.00
#
_symmetry.space_group_name_H-M   'P 1'
#
loop_
_entity.id
_entity.type
_entity.pdbx_description
1 polymer ?
#
loop_
_entity_poly.entity_id
_entity_poly.type
_entity_poly.pdbx_seq_one_letter_code
_entity_poly.pdbx_strand_id
1 'polypeptide(L)'
;NVGDLALNSAVKVILSHIRKTDVLIRYGGDEFLLILPGIRKDAFDKKLNQIQKQLHQTTVEGYPGISLSVSIGGVTTLEETVGTALERADRLMYQAKKHRNQVVTESSTEGIRQEVGERLERDRSRELVLIVDDAEINREILFEMLKDRFDIIEASSGEECLELLHQYGTEISIVLLDFIM
;
A
#
# COMPACT_ATOMS: atom_id res chain seq x y z
N ASN A 1 -16.09 7.94 25.50
CA ASN A 1 -15.94 8.31 24.11
C ASN A 1 -16.14 7.07 23.23
N VAL A 2 -16.93 7.22 22.11
CA VAL A 2 -17.21 6.09 21.19
C VAL A 2 -15.92 5.48 20.62
N GLY A 3 -14.92 6.32 20.35
CA GLY A 3 -13.60 5.87 19.89
C GLY A 3 -12.91 4.93 20.87
N ASP A 4 -12.97 5.22 22.16
CA ASP A 4 -12.38 4.35 23.19
C ASP A 4 -13.12 3.01 23.30
N LEU A 5 -14.44 3.01 23.12
CA LEU A 5 -15.23 1.78 23.07
C LEU A 5 -14.90 0.95 21.83
N ALA A 6 -14.70 1.59 20.67
CA ALA A 6 -14.27 0.93 19.44
C ALA A 6 -12.89 0.28 19.61
N LEU A 7 -11.91 1.00 20.17
CA LEU A 7 -10.58 0.48 20.46
C LEU A 7 -10.62 -0.70 21.45
N ASN A 8 -11.40 -0.58 22.51
CA ASN A 8 -11.58 -1.66 23.50
C ASN A 8 -12.22 -2.90 22.87
N SER A 9 -13.22 -2.70 22.00
CA SER A 9 -13.87 -3.79 21.27
C SER A 9 -12.88 -4.48 20.32
N ALA A 10 -12.06 -3.70 19.60
CA ALA A 10 -11.02 -4.23 18.74
C ALA A 10 -9.97 -5.04 19.52
N VAL A 11 -9.48 -4.52 20.64
CA VAL A 11 -8.52 -5.24 21.49
C VAL A 11 -9.09 -6.56 22.00
N LYS A 12 -10.34 -6.57 22.49
CA LYS A 12 -11.01 -7.81 22.96
C LYS A 12 -11.06 -8.86 21.84
N VAL A 13 -11.42 -8.46 20.63
CA VAL A 13 -11.47 -9.37 19.47
C VAL A 13 -10.08 -9.89 19.13
N ILE A 14 -9.07 -9.03 19.01
CA ILE A 14 -7.72 -9.46 18.67
C ILE A 14 -7.20 -10.44 19.73
N LEU A 15 -7.31 -10.10 21.02
CA LEU A 15 -6.83 -10.94 22.12
C LEU A 15 -7.51 -12.32 22.18
N SER A 16 -8.77 -12.42 21.75
CA SER A 16 -9.47 -13.71 21.65
C SER A 16 -8.98 -14.61 20.52
N HIS A 17 -8.22 -14.06 19.56
CA HIS A 17 -7.73 -14.77 18.38
C HIS A 17 -6.21 -15.03 18.40
N ILE A 18 -5.51 -14.59 19.43
CA ILE A 18 -4.06 -14.76 19.56
C ILE A 18 -3.69 -15.66 20.74
N ARG A 19 -2.47 -16.19 20.72
CA ARG A 19 -1.92 -17.07 21.75
C ARG A 19 -1.35 -16.23 22.90
N LYS A 20 -1.11 -16.86 24.05
CA LYS A 20 -0.40 -16.21 25.18
C LYS A 20 1.03 -15.77 24.86
N THR A 21 1.64 -16.37 23.85
CA THR A 21 2.98 -16.03 23.36
C THR A 21 2.99 -14.88 22.36
N ASP A 22 1.83 -14.55 21.81
CA ASP A 22 1.68 -13.46 20.84
C ASP A 22 1.55 -12.13 21.61
N VAL A 23 2.01 -11.05 21.02
CA VAL A 23 2.07 -9.75 21.68
C VAL A 23 1.29 -8.72 20.88
N LEU A 24 0.35 -8.06 21.54
CA LEU A 24 -0.39 -6.91 21.00
C LEU A 24 0.08 -5.63 21.70
N ILE A 25 0.57 -4.67 20.91
CA ILE A 25 1.07 -3.38 21.39
C ILE A 25 0.22 -2.28 20.75
N ARG A 26 -0.25 -1.32 21.56
CA ARG A 26 -0.80 -0.08 21.01
C ARG A 26 0.35 0.85 20.67
N TYR A 27 0.55 1.08 19.38
CA TYR A 27 1.70 1.84 18.88
C TYR A 27 1.44 3.36 18.90
N GLY A 28 0.20 3.79 18.63
CA GLY A 28 -0.22 5.18 18.69
C GLY A 28 -1.68 5.34 18.29
N GLY A 29 -2.39 6.33 18.80
CA GLY A 29 -3.76 6.64 18.38
C GLY A 29 -4.67 5.41 18.27
N ASP A 30 -5.00 5.03 17.05
CA ASP A 30 -5.78 3.85 16.66
C ASP A 30 -4.89 2.73 16.04
N GLU A 31 -3.58 2.83 16.14
CA GLU A 31 -2.64 1.90 15.53
C GLU A 31 -2.15 0.86 16.53
N PHE A 32 -2.13 -0.39 16.08
CA PHE A 32 -1.66 -1.54 16.84
C PHE A 32 -0.58 -2.30 16.09
N LEU A 33 0.39 -2.81 16.82
CA LEU A 33 1.39 -3.75 16.36
C LEU A 33 1.08 -5.12 16.95
N LEU A 34 0.93 -6.14 16.10
CA LEU A 34 0.72 -7.52 16.50
C LEU A 34 1.95 -8.35 16.12
N ILE A 35 2.57 -8.96 17.13
CA ILE A 35 3.75 -9.84 16.94
C ILE A 35 3.30 -11.28 17.19
N LEU A 36 3.56 -12.16 16.23
CA LEU A 36 3.16 -13.58 16.22
C LEU A 36 4.41 -14.49 16.15
N PRO A 37 5.13 -14.72 17.25
CA PRO A 37 6.35 -15.50 17.25
C PRO A 37 6.13 -16.92 16.74
N GLY A 38 7.01 -17.40 15.83
CA GLY A 38 6.99 -18.76 15.34
C GLY A 38 5.75 -19.15 14.54
N ILE A 39 4.98 -18.20 14.04
CA ILE A 39 3.88 -18.51 13.13
C ILE A 39 4.42 -18.95 11.77
N ARG A 40 3.85 -20.01 11.21
CA ARG A 40 4.21 -20.46 9.86
C ARG A 40 3.61 -19.54 8.81
N LYS A 41 4.31 -19.35 7.69
CA LYS A 41 3.88 -18.44 6.59
C LYS A 41 2.46 -18.77 6.09
N ASP A 42 2.13 -20.05 5.92
CA ASP A 42 0.80 -20.51 5.49
C ASP A 42 -0.33 -20.25 6.50
N ALA A 43 0.01 -20.18 7.78
CA ALA A 43 -0.93 -19.87 8.87
C ALA A 43 -1.05 -18.37 9.14
N PHE A 44 -0.03 -17.59 8.77
CA PHE A 44 0.04 -16.15 9.00
C PHE A 44 -1.09 -15.41 8.28
N ASP A 45 -1.20 -15.56 6.97
CA ASP A 45 -2.23 -14.91 6.15
C ASP A 45 -3.64 -15.30 6.62
N LYS A 46 -3.85 -16.58 6.90
CA LYS A 46 -5.13 -17.08 7.43
C LYS A 46 -5.49 -16.43 8.75
N LYS A 47 -4.51 -16.28 9.66
CA LYS A 47 -4.68 -15.66 10.96
C LYS A 47 -5.08 -14.18 10.83
N LEU A 48 -4.36 -13.41 10.00
CA LEU A 48 -4.67 -12.00 9.80
C LEU A 48 -6.06 -11.79 9.18
N ASN A 49 -6.41 -12.59 8.16
CA ASN A 49 -7.73 -12.54 7.53
C ASN A 49 -8.85 -12.94 8.51
N GLN A 50 -8.60 -13.92 9.39
CA GLN A 50 -9.56 -14.31 10.42
C GLN A 50 -9.81 -13.16 11.41
N ILE A 51 -8.75 -12.49 11.89
CA ILE A 51 -8.85 -11.34 12.79
C ILE A 51 -9.60 -10.20 12.12
N GLN A 52 -9.23 -9.84 10.88
CA GLN A 52 -9.89 -8.79 10.11
C GLN A 52 -11.39 -9.07 9.92
N LYS A 53 -11.74 -10.28 9.51
CA LYS A 53 -13.14 -10.69 9.32
C LYS A 53 -13.94 -10.61 10.63
N GLN A 54 -13.36 -11.04 11.74
CA GLN A 54 -14.01 -11.00 13.04
C GLN A 54 -14.19 -9.56 13.53
N LEU A 55 -13.20 -8.69 13.33
CA LEU A 55 -13.33 -7.26 13.61
C LEU A 55 -14.47 -6.64 12.79
N HIS A 56 -14.53 -6.93 11.50
CA HIS A 56 -15.58 -6.40 10.63
C HIS A 56 -17.00 -6.86 11.02
N GLN A 57 -17.14 -8.05 11.59
CA GLN A 57 -18.40 -8.58 12.10
C GLN A 57 -18.75 -8.07 13.50
N THR A 58 -17.83 -7.39 14.17
CA THR A 58 -18.02 -6.88 15.53
C THR A 58 -18.55 -5.45 15.49
N THR A 59 -19.62 -5.20 16.24
CA THR A 59 -20.14 -3.85 16.45
C THR A 59 -19.56 -3.25 17.73
N VAL A 60 -19.53 -1.92 17.80
CA VAL A 60 -19.09 -1.20 18.99
C VAL A 60 -20.12 -1.37 20.09
N GLU A 61 -19.66 -1.69 21.30
CA GLU A 61 -20.52 -1.87 22.48
C GLU A 61 -21.39 -0.63 22.75
N GLY A 62 -22.69 -0.83 22.83
CA GLY A 62 -23.68 0.26 22.94
C GLY A 62 -24.03 0.97 21.62
N TYR A 63 -23.40 0.61 20.49
CA TYR A 63 -23.62 1.22 19.18
C TYR A 63 -23.75 0.16 18.07
N PRO A 64 -24.87 -0.56 18.00
CA PRO A 64 -25.03 -1.70 17.09
C PRO A 64 -25.00 -1.31 15.60
N GLY A 65 -25.14 -0.01 15.28
CA GLY A 65 -25.00 0.48 13.89
C GLY A 65 -23.56 0.80 13.47
N ILE A 66 -22.56 0.67 14.36
CA ILE A 66 -21.15 0.95 14.07
C ILE A 66 -20.36 -0.34 14.07
N SER A 67 -19.94 -0.79 12.89
CA SER A 67 -19.02 -1.92 12.73
C SER A 67 -17.55 -1.46 12.76
N LEU A 68 -16.67 -2.33 13.22
CA LEU A 68 -15.23 -2.06 13.19
C LEU A 68 -14.69 -2.27 11.77
N SER A 69 -13.76 -1.41 11.37
CA SER A 69 -13.05 -1.53 10.10
C SER A 69 -11.55 -1.41 10.36
N VAL A 70 -10.77 -2.34 9.84
CA VAL A 70 -9.33 -2.37 10.05
C VAL A 70 -8.60 -2.67 8.74
N SER A 71 -7.50 -1.97 8.51
CA SER A 71 -6.55 -2.26 7.43
C SER A 71 -5.29 -2.86 8.06
N ILE A 72 -4.84 -4.00 7.56
CA ILE A 72 -3.72 -4.74 8.14
C ILE A 72 -2.64 -4.91 7.09
N GLY A 73 -1.41 -4.49 7.42
CA GLY A 73 -0.20 -4.82 6.69
C GLY A 73 0.56 -5.92 7.44
N GLY A 74 0.91 -7.00 6.78
CA GLY A 74 1.57 -8.13 7.42
C GLY A 74 2.84 -8.59 6.71
N VAL A 75 3.93 -8.79 7.46
CA VAL A 75 5.20 -9.31 6.98
C VAL A 75 5.64 -10.50 7.84
N THR A 76 6.37 -11.43 7.22
CA THR A 76 7.09 -12.48 7.94
C THR A 76 8.58 -12.16 7.87
N THR A 77 9.28 -12.33 8.99
CA THR A 77 10.73 -12.08 9.07
C THR A 77 11.45 -13.25 9.71
N LEU A 78 12.70 -13.53 9.26
CA LEU A 78 13.57 -14.55 9.82
C LEU A 78 14.87 -13.96 10.36
N GLU A 79 15.47 -13.00 9.68
CA GLU A 79 16.84 -12.52 9.96
C GLU A 79 17.00 -10.99 9.92
N GLU A 80 15.90 -10.24 9.77
CA GLU A 80 15.96 -8.79 9.73
C GLU A 80 15.66 -8.14 11.10
N THR A 81 15.97 -6.86 11.24
CA THR A 81 15.65 -6.10 12.44
C THR A 81 14.15 -5.81 12.53
N VAL A 82 13.65 -5.63 13.75
CA VAL A 82 12.25 -5.24 13.98
C VAL A 82 11.92 -3.92 13.25
N GLY A 83 12.86 -2.97 13.20
CA GLY A 83 12.67 -1.70 12.50
C GLY A 83 12.40 -1.90 11.00
N THR A 84 13.22 -2.72 10.33
CA THR A 84 13.04 -3.01 8.90
C THR A 84 11.73 -3.74 8.63
N ALA A 85 11.37 -4.70 9.49
CA ALA A 85 10.10 -5.42 9.37
C ALA A 85 8.90 -4.46 9.54
N LEU A 86 8.99 -3.52 10.50
CA LEU A 86 7.95 -2.53 10.76
C LEU A 86 7.75 -1.59 9.56
N GLU A 87 8.83 -1.09 8.95
CA GLU A 87 8.74 -0.25 7.74
C GLU A 87 8.09 -0.98 6.55
N ARG A 88 8.35 -2.28 6.40
CA ARG A 88 7.71 -3.10 5.37
C ARG A 88 6.22 -3.30 5.66
N ALA A 89 5.87 -3.62 6.92
CA ALA A 89 4.49 -3.80 7.35
C ALA A 89 3.68 -2.49 7.17
N ASP A 90 4.27 -1.34 7.48
CA ASP A 90 3.64 -0.03 7.30
C ASP A 90 3.32 0.25 5.82
N ARG A 91 4.24 -0.04 4.91
CA ARG A 91 3.98 0.07 3.46
C ARG A 91 2.80 -0.80 3.00
N LEU A 92 2.71 -2.03 3.48
CA LEU A 92 1.59 -2.92 3.16
C LEU A 92 0.28 -2.46 3.82
N MET A 93 0.33 -1.95 5.05
CA MET A 93 -0.82 -1.35 5.72
C MET A 93 -1.34 -0.12 4.95
N TYR A 94 -0.43 0.72 4.43
CA TYR A 94 -0.82 1.85 3.59
C TYR A 94 -1.54 1.40 2.30
N GLN A 95 -1.11 0.31 1.67
CA GLN A 95 -1.82 -0.30 0.54
C GLN A 95 -3.21 -0.81 0.97
N ALA A 96 -3.30 -1.48 2.11
CA ALA A 96 -4.57 -1.95 2.66
C ALA A 96 -5.55 -0.79 2.96
N LYS A 97 -5.04 0.36 3.43
CA LYS A 97 -5.84 1.58 3.68
C LYS A 97 -6.49 2.16 2.42
N LYS A 98 -5.86 2.03 1.24
CA LYS A 98 -6.43 2.51 -0.04
C LYS A 98 -7.78 1.85 -0.40
N HIS A 99 -7.93 0.60 -0.06
CA HIS A 99 -9.15 -0.17 -0.33
C HIS A 99 -10.03 -0.37 0.89
N ARG A 100 -9.60 0.10 2.05
CA ARG A 100 -10.23 -0.03 3.37
C ARG A 100 -10.57 -1.48 3.74
N ASN A 101 -10.56 -1.77 5.03
CA ASN A 101 -10.99 -3.07 5.57
C ASN A 101 -10.35 -4.28 4.89
N GLN A 102 -9.05 -4.23 4.62
CA GLN A 102 -8.30 -5.28 3.93
C GLN A 102 -7.05 -5.72 4.69
N VAL A 103 -6.62 -6.93 4.38
CA VAL A 103 -5.32 -7.47 4.77
C VAL A 103 -4.43 -7.53 3.54
N VAL A 104 -3.27 -6.92 3.61
CA VAL A 104 -2.23 -7.00 2.58
C VAL A 104 -0.98 -7.59 3.20
N THR A 105 -0.52 -8.70 2.65
CA THR A 105 0.72 -9.39 3.07
C THR A 105 1.66 -9.52 1.88
N GLU A 106 2.91 -9.86 2.14
CA GLU A 106 3.86 -10.11 1.05
C GLU A 106 3.41 -11.27 0.16
N SER A 107 2.81 -12.30 0.74
CA SER A 107 2.27 -13.44 -0.03
C SER A 107 1.14 -13.02 -0.96
N SER A 108 0.28 -12.08 -0.52
CA SER A 108 -0.80 -11.56 -1.37
C SER A 108 -0.28 -10.66 -2.50
N THR A 109 0.83 -9.94 -2.26
CA THR A 109 1.49 -9.12 -3.29
C THR A 109 2.35 -9.94 -4.24
N GLU A 110 2.96 -11.05 -3.79
CA GLU A 110 3.67 -11.99 -4.65
C GLU A 110 2.73 -12.70 -5.62
N GLY A 111 1.54 -13.12 -5.17
CA GLY A 111 0.51 -13.69 -6.04
C GLY A 111 0.02 -12.71 -7.11
N ILE A 112 -0.22 -11.46 -6.73
CA ILE A 112 -0.57 -10.38 -7.66
C ILE A 112 0.61 -10.08 -8.60
N ARG A 113 1.87 -10.11 -8.12
CA ARG A 113 3.06 -9.92 -8.97
C ARG A 113 3.26 -11.06 -9.94
N GLN A 114 2.95 -12.30 -9.60
CA GLN A 114 2.98 -13.42 -10.54
C GLN A 114 1.86 -13.34 -11.57
N GLU A 115 0.62 -13.07 -11.18
CA GLU A 115 -0.50 -12.86 -12.11
C GLU A 115 -0.32 -11.59 -12.98
N VAL A 116 0.21 -10.52 -12.41
CA VAL A 116 0.54 -9.27 -13.11
C VAL A 116 1.83 -9.45 -13.91
N GLY A 117 2.82 -10.20 -13.43
CA GLY A 117 4.04 -10.53 -14.17
C GLY A 117 3.73 -11.32 -15.44
N GLU A 118 2.88 -12.36 -15.35
CA GLU A 118 2.44 -13.14 -16.51
C GLU A 118 1.52 -12.35 -17.46
N ARG A 119 0.78 -11.34 -16.99
CA ARG A 119 0.05 -10.37 -17.82
C ARG A 119 0.96 -9.30 -18.39
N LEU A 120 1.94 -8.79 -17.64
CA LEU A 120 2.88 -7.75 -18.08
C LEU A 120 3.95 -8.29 -19.04
N GLU A 121 4.23 -9.60 -19.06
CA GLU A 121 5.03 -10.21 -20.12
C GLU A 121 4.26 -10.33 -21.45
N ARG A 122 2.92 -10.22 -21.42
CA ARG A 122 2.08 -10.19 -22.63
C ARG A 122 1.71 -8.80 -23.11
N ASP A 123 1.86 -7.76 -22.28
CA ASP A 123 1.48 -6.38 -22.64
C ASP A 123 2.48 -5.39 -22.02
N ARG A 124 3.71 -5.38 -22.55
CA ARG A 124 4.69 -4.33 -22.25
C ARG A 124 4.39 -3.08 -23.06
N SER A 125 3.32 -2.39 -22.74
CA SER A 125 3.31 -0.94 -22.90
C SER A 125 3.97 -0.36 -21.64
N ARG A 126 5.17 0.20 -21.77
CA ARG A 126 5.79 0.97 -20.70
C ARG A 126 4.86 2.14 -20.38
N GLU A 127 4.77 2.48 -19.09
CA GLU A 127 4.02 3.68 -18.69
C GLU A 127 4.63 4.91 -19.34
N LEU A 128 3.77 5.76 -19.93
CA LEU A 128 4.18 6.96 -20.64
C LEU A 128 4.33 8.12 -19.66
N VAL A 129 5.51 8.71 -19.63
CA VAL A 129 5.86 9.88 -18.80
C VAL A 129 6.05 11.08 -19.70
N LEU A 130 5.37 12.19 -19.39
CA LEU A 130 5.59 13.49 -20.00
C LEU A 130 6.51 14.33 -19.12
N ILE A 131 7.66 14.74 -19.65
CA ILE A 131 8.59 15.66 -18.98
C ILE A 131 8.38 17.04 -19.59
N VAL A 132 8.16 18.05 -18.75
CA VAL A 132 7.92 19.44 -19.16
C VAL A 132 8.89 20.36 -18.42
N ASP A 133 9.85 20.93 -19.15
CA ASP A 133 10.88 21.83 -18.61
C ASP A 133 11.44 22.66 -19.78
N ASP A 134 11.64 23.95 -19.61
CA ASP A 134 12.18 24.82 -20.66
C ASP A 134 13.69 24.61 -20.89
N ALA A 135 14.40 24.15 -19.86
CA ALA A 135 15.82 23.84 -19.91
C ALA A 135 16.07 22.45 -20.48
N GLU A 136 16.67 22.38 -21.68
CA GLU A 136 17.02 21.13 -22.36
C GLU A 136 17.85 20.19 -21.48
N ILE A 137 18.78 20.73 -20.70
CA ILE A 137 19.65 19.94 -19.82
C ILE A 137 18.88 19.21 -18.72
N ASN A 138 17.82 19.83 -18.19
CA ASN A 138 16.97 19.20 -17.18
C ASN A 138 16.16 18.05 -17.77
N ARG A 139 15.60 18.26 -18.97
CA ARG A 139 14.87 17.19 -19.70
C ARG A 139 15.80 16.00 -19.99
N GLU A 140 17.03 16.28 -20.46
CA GLU A 140 18.02 15.26 -20.76
C GLU A 140 18.42 14.44 -19.53
N ILE A 141 18.62 15.09 -18.38
CA ILE A 141 18.89 14.41 -17.09
C ILE A 141 17.73 13.50 -16.68
N LEU A 142 16.50 14.02 -16.71
CA LEU A 142 15.30 13.24 -16.36
C LEU A 142 15.08 12.10 -17.35
N PHE A 143 15.30 12.32 -18.63
CA PHE A 143 15.24 11.28 -19.67
C PHE A 143 16.22 10.14 -19.36
N GLU A 144 17.50 10.46 -19.12
CA GLU A 144 18.52 9.46 -18.79
C GLU A 144 18.18 8.65 -17.52
N MET A 145 17.56 9.28 -16.52
CA MET A 145 17.16 8.62 -15.27
C MET A 145 15.96 7.67 -15.45
N LEU A 146 15.09 7.93 -16.43
CA LEU A 146 13.78 7.26 -16.53
C LEU A 146 13.67 6.32 -17.74
N LYS A 147 14.45 6.48 -18.80
CA LYS A 147 14.37 5.77 -20.08
C LYS A 147 14.39 4.24 -19.98
N ASP A 148 15.04 3.70 -18.96
CA ASP A 148 15.12 2.25 -18.79
C ASP A 148 13.82 1.62 -18.25
N ARG A 149 12.93 2.45 -17.68
CA ARG A 149 11.70 1.99 -17.01
C ARG A 149 10.42 2.49 -17.64
N PHE A 150 10.46 3.64 -18.33
CA PHE A 150 9.30 4.34 -18.87
C PHE A 150 9.49 4.66 -20.34
N ASP A 151 8.40 4.80 -21.08
CA ASP A 151 8.38 5.50 -22.35
C ASP A 151 8.24 6.99 -22.05
N ILE A 152 9.02 7.83 -22.75
CA ILE A 152 9.15 9.26 -22.40
C ILE A 152 8.78 10.11 -23.60
N ILE A 153 7.97 11.14 -23.34
CA ILE A 153 7.74 12.26 -24.24
C ILE A 153 8.14 13.54 -23.52
N GLU A 154 8.59 14.52 -24.26
CA GLU A 154 9.13 15.76 -23.73
C GLU A 154 8.38 16.96 -24.29
N ALA A 155 8.24 18.01 -23.46
CA ALA A 155 7.75 19.32 -23.83
C ALA A 155 8.70 20.40 -23.30
N SER A 156 9.01 21.36 -24.12
CA SER A 156 9.88 22.50 -23.79
C SER A 156 9.10 23.73 -23.33
N SER A 157 7.77 23.66 -23.37
CA SER A 157 6.90 24.78 -22.99
C SER A 157 5.53 24.27 -22.51
N GLY A 158 4.78 25.14 -21.83
CA GLY A 158 3.41 24.87 -21.44
C GLY A 158 2.44 24.66 -22.64
N GLU A 159 2.71 25.33 -23.77
CA GLU A 159 1.92 25.17 -24.99
C GLU A 159 2.11 23.77 -25.57
N GLU A 160 3.35 23.33 -25.72
CA GLU A 160 3.71 21.99 -26.17
C GLU A 160 3.19 20.90 -25.22
N CYS A 161 3.25 21.14 -23.92
CA CYS A 161 2.65 20.26 -22.90
C CYS A 161 1.15 20.07 -23.14
N LEU A 162 0.39 21.14 -23.40
CA LEU A 162 -1.04 21.07 -23.65
C LEU A 162 -1.35 20.32 -24.95
N GLU A 163 -0.55 20.50 -26.00
CA GLU A 163 -0.69 19.76 -27.27
C GLU A 163 -0.49 18.27 -27.04
N LEU A 164 0.56 17.87 -26.32
CA LEU A 164 0.83 16.47 -25.99
C LEU A 164 -0.25 15.85 -25.08
N LEU A 165 -0.75 16.61 -24.09
CA LEU A 165 -1.87 16.17 -23.28
C LEU A 165 -3.16 15.98 -24.10
N HIS A 166 -3.41 16.80 -25.11
CA HIS A 166 -4.52 16.61 -26.03
C HIS A 166 -4.32 15.41 -26.95
N GLN A 167 -3.09 15.17 -27.41
CA GLN A 167 -2.77 14.07 -28.31
C GLN A 167 -2.82 12.71 -27.64
N TYR A 168 -2.20 12.57 -26.45
CA TYR A 168 -2.02 11.30 -25.75
C TYR A 168 -3.07 11.06 -24.64
N GLY A 169 -3.65 12.13 -24.08
CA GLY A 169 -4.75 12.05 -23.11
C GLY A 169 -4.48 11.10 -21.95
N THR A 170 -5.29 10.07 -21.84
CA THR A 170 -5.21 9.06 -20.76
C THR A 170 -4.07 8.05 -20.90
N GLU A 171 -3.30 8.09 -21.99
CA GLU A 171 -2.12 7.24 -22.15
C GLU A 171 -0.95 7.75 -21.30
N ILE A 172 -0.92 9.05 -20.99
CA ILE A 172 0.09 9.64 -20.09
C ILE A 172 -0.23 9.26 -18.66
N SER A 173 0.66 8.49 -18.05
CA SER A 173 0.53 8.03 -16.66
C SER A 173 1.07 9.06 -15.66
N ILE A 174 2.12 9.80 -16.01
CA ILE A 174 2.82 10.74 -15.14
C ILE A 174 3.22 11.99 -15.91
N VAL A 175 3.06 13.15 -15.31
CA VAL A 175 3.59 14.44 -15.82
C VAL A 175 4.58 14.99 -14.80
N LEU A 176 5.83 15.19 -15.21
CA LEU A 176 6.86 15.90 -14.45
C LEU A 176 6.95 17.32 -15.00
N LEU A 177 6.52 18.30 -14.20
CA LEU A 177 6.36 19.69 -14.62
C LEU A 177 7.26 20.60 -13.81
N ASP A 178 8.14 21.36 -14.47
CA ASP A 178 8.76 22.53 -13.86
C ASP A 178 7.73 23.69 -13.78
N PHE A 179 7.72 24.37 -12.63
CA PHE A 179 6.77 25.47 -12.35
C PHE A 179 7.30 26.85 -12.75
N ILE A 180 8.59 26.96 -13.13
CA ILE A 180 9.23 28.25 -13.44
C ILE A 180 9.79 28.19 -14.86
N MET A 181 8.90 28.12 -15.81
CA MET A 181 9.21 28.22 -17.23
C MET A 181 9.01 29.66 -17.73
#